data_30b6505bc99e233d0579703ef85df6d4
#
_entry.id   30b6505bc99e233d0579703ef85df6d4
#
_cell.length_a   1.000
_cell.length_b   1.000
_cell.length_c   1.000
_cell.angle_alpha   90.00
_cell.angle_beta   90.00
_cell.angle_gamma   90.00
#
_symmetry.space_group_name_H-M   'P 1'
#
loop_
_entity.id
_entity.type
_entity.pdbx_description
1 polymer ?
#
loop_
_entity_poly.entity_id
_entity_poly.type
_entity_poly.pdbx_seq_one_letter_code
_entity_poly.pdbx_strand_id
1 'polypeptide(L)'
;MIEVCCGSYKDGLRAYKGGATRIELNSALYLGGLTPSVASLKLLKRETTLTIICMVRPRGAGFTYDETEYKQMLLEAEDLLENGADGLAFGFLKSDHTIDVKRTREFVELVHKYHRTAVF
;
A
#
# COMPACT_ATOMS: atom_id res chain seq x y z
N MET A 1 -6.50 -17.66 3.13
CA MET A 1 -5.94 -16.51 3.88
C MET A 1 -6.98 -15.41 3.94
N ILE A 2 -7.13 -14.74 5.09
CA ILE A 2 -8.00 -13.57 5.24
C ILE A 2 -7.10 -12.35 5.41
N GLU A 3 -7.30 -11.33 4.59
CA GLU A 3 -6.66 -10.03 4.71
C GLU A 3 -7.69 -9.01 5.17
N VAL A 4 -7.40 -8.25 6.21
CA VAL A 4 -8.30 -7.22 6.76
C VAL A 4 -7.86 -5.86 6.26
N CYS A 5 -8.77 -5.15 5.57
CA CYS A 5 -8.53 -3.78 5.14
C CYS A 5 -8.66 -2.83 6.32
N CYS A 6 -7.60 -2.08 6.62
CA CYS A 6 -7.51 -1.17 7.76
C CYS A 6 -7.25 0.25 7.28
N GLY A 7 -7.91 1.23 7.87
CA GLY A 7 -7.78 2.64 7.51
C GLY A 7 -6.89 3.45 8.45
N SER A 8 -6.31 2.81 9.48
CA SER A 8 -5.52 3.51 10.48
C SER A 8 -4.68 2.53 11.30
N TYR A 9 -3.73 3.08 12.05
CA TYR A 9 -3.00 2.33 13.08
C TYR A 9 -3.96 1.64 14.08
N LYS A 10 -4.97 2.37 14.53
CA LYS A 10 -5.98 1.86 15.48
C LYS A 10 -6.74 0.67 14.91
N ASP A 11 -7.13 0.72 13.64
CA ASP A 11 -7.79 -0.39 12.96
C ASP A 11 -6.89 -1.61 12.86
N GLY A 12 -5.63 -1.41 12.55
CA GLY A 12 -4.63 -2.49 12.51
C GLY A 12 -4.47 -3.19 13.86
N LEU A 13 -4.42 -2.42 14.95
CA LEU A 13 -4.39 -3.01 16.31
C LEU A 13 -5.65 -3.80 16.62
N ARG A 14 -6.83 -3.29 16.23
CA ARG A 14 -8.10 -4.00 16.41
C ARG A 14 -8.14 -5.30 15.61
N ALA A 15 -7.70 -5.26 14.38
CA ALA A 15 -7.59 -6.46 13.53
C ALA A 15 -6.66 -7.50 14.17
N TYR A 16 -5.49 -7.08 14.64
CA TYR A 16 -4.53 -7.95 15.33
C TYR A 16 -5.13 -8.58 16.58
N LYS A 17 -5.79 -7.80 17.43
CA LYS A 17 -6.48 -8.30 18.63
C LYS A 17 -7.62 -9.25 18.29
N GLY A 18 -8.24 -9.08 17.13
CA GLY A 18 -9.27 -9.98 16.61
C GLY A 18 -8.74 -11.25 15.96
N GLY A 19 -7.42 -11.44 15.93
CA GLY A 19 -6.79 -12.64 15.38
C GLY A 19 -6.37 -12.56 13.92
N ALA A 20 -6.40 -11.37 13.30
CA ALA A 20 -5.86 -11.21 11.95
C ALA A 20 -4.35 -11.47 11.94
N THR A 21 -3.88 -12.10 10.85
CA THR A 21 -2.45 -12.34 10.62
C THR A 21 -1.90 -11.45 9.51
N ARG A 22 -2.78 -10.91 8.66
CA ARG A 22 -2.42 -10.04 7.54
C ARG A 22 -3.43 -8.91 7.40
N ILE A 23 -2.93 -7.71 7.13
CA ILE A 23 -3.75 -6.53 6.85
C ILE A 23 -3.29 -5.84 5.58
N GLU A 24 -4.22 -5.13 4.93
CA GLU A 24 -3.91 -4.08 3.98
C GLU A 24 -4.05 -2.75 4.72
N LEU A 25 -2.94 -2.04 4.88
CA LEU A 25 -2.92 -0.77 5.60
C LEU A 25 -3.13 0.39 4.62
N ASN A 26 -4.14 1.17 4.90
CA ASN A 26 -4.56 2.36 4.16
C ASN A 26 -4.66 3.56 5.12
N SER A 27 -4.93 4.71 4.54
CA SER A 27 -5.56 5.88 5.18
C SER A 27 -6.83 6.24 4.40
N ALA A 28 -7.65 7.13 4.93
CA ALA A 28 -8.79 7.71 4.22
C ALA A 28 -9.66 6.69 3.48
N LEU A 29 -10.14 5.66 4.17
CA LEU A 29 -11.00 4.63 3.56
C LEU A 29 -12.27 5.20 2.93
N TYR A 30 -12.78 6.32 3.44
CA TYR A 30 -13.93 7.04 2.86
C TYR A 30 -13.64 7.60 1.45
N LEU A 31 -12.37 7.70 1.06
CA LEU A 31 -11.92 8.04 -0.30
C LEU A 31 -11.49 6.79 -1.11
N GLY A 32 -11.78 5.61 -0.61
CA GLY A 32 -11.41 4.35 -1.25
C GLY A 32 -10.07 3.77 -0.81
N GLY A 33 -9.41 4.38 0.16
CA GLY A 33 -8.10 3.96 0.64
C GLY A 33 -6.95 4.69 -0.06
N LEU A 34 -6.15 5.38 0.73
CA LEU A 34 -4.97 6.13 0.26
C LEU A 34 -3.71 5.61 0.97
N THR A 35 -2.56 6.08 0.53
CA THR A 35 -1.26 5.76 1.14
C THR A 35 -1.29 6.03 2.64
N PRO A 36 -0.93 5.03 3.49
CA PRO A 36 -0.88 5.22 4.93
C PRO A 36 0.36 6.05 5.33
N SER A 37 0.34 6.61 6.54
CA SER A 37 1.54 7.24 7.08
C SER A 37 2.60 6.18 7.41
N VAL A 38 3.87 6.53 7.22
CA VAL A 38 5.00 5.70 7.64
C VAL A 38 4.97 5.47 9.16
N ALA A 39 4.50 6.45 9.93
CA ALA A 39 4.37 6.32 11.37
C ALA A 39 3.40 5.19 11.76
N SER A 40 2.24 5.08 11.12
CA SER A 40 1.28 4.00 11.38
C SER A 40 1.88 2.62 11.07
N LEU A 41 2.60 2.51 9.96
CA LEU A 41 3.30 1.28 9.59
C LEU A 41 4.36 0.90 10.63
N LYS A 42 5.22 1.83 11.01
CA LYS A 42 6.29 1.59 11.99
C LYS A 42 5.76 1.13 13.33
N LEU A 43 4.68 1.75 13.81
CA LEU A 43 4.05 1.37 15.08
C LEU A 43 3.47 -0.05 15.00
N LEU A 44 2.74 -0.37 13.95
CA LEU A 44 2.18 -1.72 13.76
C LEU A 44 3.27 -2.79 13.63
N LYS A 45 4.33 -2.52 12.91
CA LYS A 45 5.47 -3.45 12.79
C LYS A 45 6.18 -3.67 14.12
N ARG A 46 6.24 -2.66 14.96
CA ARG A 46 6.87 -2.74 16.28
C ARG A 46 6.01 -3.48 17.29
N GLU A 47 4.70 -3.30 17.25
CA GLU A 47 3.77 -3.74 18.29
C GLU A 47 2.99 -5.01 17.95
N THR A 48 3.09 -5.50 16.72
CA THR A 48 2.35 -6.68 16.25
C THR A 48 3.24 -7.62 15.45
N THR A 49 2.72 -8.82 15.18
CA THR A 49 3.33 -9.79 14.25
C THR A 49 2.64 -9.80 12.89
N LEU A 50 1.86 -8.77 12.57
CA LEU A 50 1.11 -8.70 11.32
C LEU A 50 2.02 -8.67 10.10
N THR A 51 1.60 -9.39 9.06
CA THR A 51 2.05 -9.13 7.70
C THR A 51 1.30 -7.91 7.18
N ILE A 52 2.00 -6.88 6.76
CA ILE A 52 1.40 -5.59 6.40
C ILE A 52 1.66 -5.27 4.92
N ILE A 53 0.58 -5.26 4.14
CA ILE A 53 0.57 -4.76 2.77
C ILE A 53 0.12 -3.30 2.84
N CYS A 54 0.91 -2.38 2.29
CA CYS A 54 0.58 -0.96 2.30
C CYS A 54 0.02 -0.52 0.96
N MET A 55 -1.07 0.24 0.99
CA MET A 55 -1.60 0.89 -0.22
C MET A 55 -0.68 2.01 -0.67
N VAL A 56 -0.44 2.12 -1.98
CA VAL A 56 0.20 3.29 -2.59
C VAL A 56 -0.81 3.93 -3.53
N ARG A 57 -1.45 4.99 -3.06
CA ARG A 57 -2.46 5.76 -3.78
C ARG A 57 -2.47 7.19 -3.24
N PRO A 58 -1.97 8.16 -4.01
CA PRO A 58 -1.76 9.52 -3.49
C PRO A 58 -3.05 10.33 -3.31
N ARG A 59 -4.11 9.98 -4.03
CA ARG A 59 -5.41 10.67 -3.98
C ARG A 59 -6.53 9.77 -4.45
N GLY A 60 -7.77 10.10 -4.18
CA GLY A 60 -8.95 9.44 -4.73
C GLY A 60 -9.15 9.72 -6.23
N ALA A 61 -10.31 9.37 -6.77
CA ALA A 61 -10.67 9.57 -8.18
C ALA A 61 -9.80 8.81 -9.18
N GLY A 62 -9.92 7.49 -9.15
CA GLY A 62 -9.37 6.58 -10.15
C GLY A 62 -7.88 6.25 -9.97
N PHE A 63 -7.31 5.65 -10.99
CA PHE A 63 -5.96 5.06 -10.99
C PHE A 63 -5.13 5.51 -12.20
N THR A 64 -5.55 6.57 -12.85
CA THR A 64 -4.79 7.21 -13.94
C THR A 64 -4.07 8.42 -13.36
N TYR A 65 -2.75 8.38 -13.36
CA TYR A 65 -1.89 9.37 -12.70
C TYR A 65 -1.04 10.12 -13.72
N ASP A 66 -0.80 11.41 -13.46
CA ASP A 66 0.18 12.16 -14.24
C ASP A 66 1.61 11.85 -13.75
N GLU A 67 2.60 12.43 -14.41
CA GLU A 67 4.02 12.19 -14.07
C GLU A 67 4.39 12.71 -12.67
N THR A 68 3.78 13.80 -12.23
CA THR A 68 4.00 14.36 -10.90
C THR A 68 3.49 13.43 -9.80
N GLU A 69 2.29 12.90 -9.98
CA GLU A 69 1.69 11.92 -9.06
C GLU A 69 2.49 10.60 -9.05
N TYR A 70 2.91 10.14 -10.22
CA TYR A 70 3.71 8.92 -10.33
C TYR A 70 5.05 9.05 -9.63
N LYS A 71 5.71 10.19 -9.75
CA LYS A 71 6.95 10.49 -9.04
C LYS A 71 6.76 10.44 -7.51
N GLN A 72 5.67 10.99 -7.02
CA GLN A 72 5.30 10.91 -5.60
C GLN A 72 5.08 9.46 -5.17
N MET A 73 4.35 8.69 -5.97
CA MET A 73 4.06 7.29 -5.67
C MET A 73 5.32 6.42 -5.56
N LEU A 74 6.31 6.65 -6.43
CA LEU A 74 7.59 5.94 -6.36
C LEU A 74 8.30 6.21 -5.04
N LEU A 75 8.33 7.46 -4.59
CA LEU A 75 8.96 7.84 -3.32
C LEU A 75 8.19 7.27 -2.11
N GLU A 76 6.86 7.35 -2.13
CA GLU A 76 6.02 6.73 -1.09
C GLU A 76 6.25 5.22 -1.01
N ALA A 77 6.34 4.55 -2.16
CA ALA A 77 6.61 3.11 -2.22
C ALA A 77 7.96 2.76 -1.57
N GLU A 78 9.01 3.49 -1.92
CA GLU A 78 10.34 3.29 -1.33
C GLU A 78 10.32 3.52 0.19
N ASP A 79 9.71 4.60 0.65
CA ASP A 79 9.61 4.92 2.08
C ASP A 79 8.89 3.81 2.86
N LEU A 80 7.80 3.29 2.33
CA LEU A 80 7.06 2.20 2.97
C LEU A 80 7.89 0.90 3.01
N LEU A 81 8.53 0.55 1.91
CA LEU A 81 9.38 -0.65 1.84
C LEU A 81 10.57 -0.57 2.80
N GLU A 82 11.23 0.57 2.88
CA GLU A 82 12.36 0.80 3.78
C GLU A 82 11.95 0.79 5.26
N ASN A 83 10.70 1.09 5.56
CA ASN A 83 10.18 1.13 6.94
C ASN A 83 9.39 -0.12 7.34
N GLY A 84 9.52 -1.21 6.59
CA GLY A 84 9.08 -2.53 7.02
C GLY A 84 7.78 -3.04 6.41
N ALA A 85 7.25 -2.40 5.37
CA ALA A 85 6.11 -2.98 4.64
C ALA A 85 6.49 -4.37 4.09
N ASP A 86 5.62 -5.34 4.29
CA ASP A 86 5.82 -6.69 3.77
C ASP A 86 5.38 -6.81 2.31
N GLY A 87 4.67 -5.82 1.82
CA GLY A 87 4.27 -5.70 0.44
C GLY A 87 3.57 -4.37 0.18
N LEU A 88 3.30 -4.11 -1.10
CA LEU A 88 2.56 -2.93 -1.54
C LEU A 88 1.37 -3.34 -2.39
N ALA A 89 0.25 -2.62 -2.22
CA ALA A 89 -0.92 -2.68 -3.08
C ALA A 89 -0.99 -1.41 -3.93
N PHE A 90 -1.21 -1.56 -5.23
CA PHE A 90 -1.22 -0.44 -6.17
C PHE A 90 -2.01 -0.80 -7.43
N GLY A 91 -2.29 0.20 -8.27
CA GLY A 91 -2.91 -0.02 -9.56
C GLY A 91 -2.65 1.16 -10.48
N PHE A 92 -2.43 0.87 -11.77
CA PHE A 92 -2.18 1.87 -12.79
C PHE A 92 -3.05 1.62 -14.01
N LEU A 93 -3.84 2.62 -14.39
CA LEU A 93 -4.64 2.61 -15.60
C LEU A 93 -4.17 3.71 -16.56
N LYS A 94 -4.31 3.45 -17.84
CA LYS A 94 -4.19 4.47 -18.89
C LYS A 94 -5.51 5.26 -18.99
N SER A 95 -5.48 6.35 -19.74
CA SER A 95 -6.67 7.18 -19.96
C SER A 95 -7.84 6.46 -20.64
N ASP A 96 -7.58 5.39 -21.37
CA ASP A 96 -8.57 4.51 -21.98
C ASP A 96 -9.08 3.40 -21.05
N HIS A 97 -8.71 3.45 -19.77
CA HIS A 97 -9.04 2.48 -18.72
C HIS A 97 -8.45 1.08 -18.91
N THR A 98 -7.49 0.90 -19.80
CA THR A 98 -6.70 -0.32 -19.87
C THR A 98 -5.54 -0.26 -18.87
N ILE A 99 -4.98 -1.43 -18.54
CA ILE A 99 -3.85 -1.51 -17.60
C ILE A 99 -2.62 -0.82 -18.18
N ASP A 100 -2.01 0.07 -17.41
CA ASP A 100 -0.69 0.63 -17.71
C ASP A 100 0.38 -0.40 -17.35
N VAL A 101 0.68 -1.26 -18.32
CA VAL A 101 1.62 -2.38 -18.14
C VAL A 101 3.02 -1.89 -17.78
N LYS A 102 3.46 -0.75 -18.35
CA LYS A 102 4.78 -0.20 -18.07
C LYS A 102 4.93 0.18 -16.60
N ARG A 103 4.05 1.01 -16.08
CA ARG A 103 4.09 1.45 -14.68
C ARG A 103 3.85 0.30 -13.70
N THR A 104 2.92 -0.60 -14.03
CA THR A 104 2.68 -1.79 -13.21
C THR A 104 3.95 -2.63 -13.09
N ARG A 105 4.64 -2.86 -14.19
CA ARG A 105 5.91 -3.61 -14.20
C ARG A 105 6.99 -2.91 -13.38
N GLU A 106 7.16 -1.60 -13.55
CA GLU A 106 8.14 -0.82 -12.79
C GLU A 106 7.91 -0.94 -11.28
N PHE A 107 6.65 -0.89 -10.84
CA PHE A 107 6.31 -1.06 -9.43
C PHE A 107 6.54 -2.49 -8.93
N VAL A 108 6.17 -3.49 -9.71
CA VAL A 108 6.45 -4.90 -9.37
C VAL A 108 7.94 -5.13 -9.20
N GLU A 109 8.75 -4.62 -10.12
CA GLU A 109 10.21 -4.73 -10.06
C GLU A 109 10.78 -4.03 -8.82
N LEU A 110 10.28 -2.83 -8.49
CA LEU A 110 10.67 -2.12 -7.29
C LEU A 110 10.38 -2.94 -6.03
N VAL A 111 9.17 -3.48 -5.90
CA VAL A 111 8.77 -4.28 -4.75
C VAL A 111 9.61 -5.56 -4.64
N HIS A 112 9.85 -6.23 -5.75
CA HIS A 112 10.65 -7.46 -5.80
C HIS A 112 12.13 -7.19 -5.48
N LYS A 113 12.65 -6.02 -5.80
CA LYS A 113 14.01 -5.62 -5.42
C LYS A 113 14.20 -5.62 -3.89
N TYR A 114 13.14 -5.34 -3.13
CA TYR A 114 13.13 -5.43 -1.67
C TYR A 114 12.74 -6.84 -1.15
N HIS A 115 12.56 -7.81 -2.04
CA HIS A 115 12.08 -9.16 -1.69
C HIS A 115 10.72 -9.14 -0.98
N ARG A 116 9.79 -8.30 -1.48
CA ARG A 116 8.46 -8.12 -0.90
C ARG A 116 7.35 -8.51 -1.88
N THR A 117 6.11 -8.52 -1.39
CA THR A 117 4.92 -8.93 -2.15
C THR A 117 4.32 -7.74 -2.89
N ALA A 118 4.04 -7.92 -4.18
CA ALA A 118 3.30 -6.96 -4.99
C ALA A 118 1.85 -7.44 -5.17
N VAL A 119 0.89 -6.54 -4.95
CA VAL A 119 -0.55 -6.78 -5.14
C VAL A 119 -1.08 -5.69 -6.09
N PHE A 120 -1.77 -6.08 -7.18
CA PHE A 120 -2.28 -5.14 -8.18
C PHE A 120 -3.42 -5.72 -9.00
#